data_686282ba842dda27519a80ba0686fb3d
#
_entry.id   686282ba842dda27519a80ba0686fb3d
#
_cell.length_a   1.000
_cell.length_b   1.000
_cell.length_c   1.000
_cell.angle_alpha   90.00
_cell.angle_beta   90.00
_cell.angle_gamma   90.00
#
_symmetry.space_group_name_H-M   'P 1'
#
loop_
_entity.id
_entity.type
_entity.pdbx_description
1 polymer ?
#
loop_
_entity_poly.entity_id
_entity_poly.type
_entity_poly.pdbx_seq_one_letter_code
_entity_poly.pdbx_strand_id
1 'polypeptide(L)'
;MGRKEYSMYENIGDLLKLITSSGVRVKTMIGLIDGPKTSGQLRNEIGVSSSTVIHAARDLEREKLLAEMEDGYHLTSVGRVISSKLYDMIRTMAVLEKSKDFWLTHDVGGIPKEFLDRIGELGDYEILTSNVKDIFKTLTVYMELAKKAKEFYGVSPVFVDAFVSLIKKLIKNEAKVQLVLTEDVIKELIHRDRKGFSEVLMNGDVSVWQINEDVGVAFTVTNSIFSLGLFGLDGTYDPSHDLVSREKGAINWGRELFKYYKSRAKKLELEEI
;
A
#
# COMPACT_ATOMS: atom_id res chain seq x y z
N MET A 1 28.03 3.68 -10.32
CA MET A 1 26.68 4.15 -10.59
C MET A 1 26.63 5.67 -10.88
N GLY A 2 27.13 6.55 -10.13
CA GLY A 2 26.90 8.01 -10.14
C GLY A 2 27.08 8.87 -11.41
N ARG A 3 28.02 8.62 -12.33
CA ARG A 3 28.25 9.55 -13.46
C ARG A 3 27.20 9.48 -14.57
N LYS A 4 26.64 8.29 -14.83
CA LYS A 4 25.66 8.09 -15.90
C LYS A 4 24.29 8.67 -15.52
N GLU A 5 23.92 8.54 -14.27
CA GLU A 5 22.68 9.08 -13.72
C GLU A 5 22.67 10.60 -13.68
N TYR A 6 23.79 11.23 -13.31
CA TYR A 6 23.93 12.70 -13.36
C TYR A 6 23.83 13.24 -14.79
N SER A 7 24.47 12.57 -15.77
CA SER A 7 24.36 12.95 -17.17
C SER A 7 22.93 12.82 -17.71
N MET A 8 22.16 11.82 -17.24
CA MET A 8 20.72 11.73 -17.58
C MET A 8 19.95 12.94 -17.06
N TYR A 9 20.20 13.36 -15.81
CA TYR A 9 19.56 14.54 -15.23
C TYR A 9 19.91 15.81 -16.01
N GLU A 10 21.17 16.03 -16.38
CA GLU A 10 21.61 17.17 -17.16
C GLU A 10 20.86 17.29 -18.50
N ASN A 11 20.57 16.15 -19.14
CA ASN A 11 19.87 16.12 -20.42
C ASN A 11 18.38 16.48 -20.32
N ILE A 12 17.74 16.26 -19.15
CA ILE A 12 16.29 16.46 -18.96
C ILE A 12 15.95 17.51 -17.91
N GLY A 13 16.96 18.11 -17.28
CA GLY A 13 16.77 19.01 -16.13
C GLY A 13 15.86 20.19 -16.41
N ASP A 14 15.96 20.79 -17.61
CA ASP A 14 15.09 21.90 -18.01
C ASP A 14 13.63 21.46 -18.17
N LEU A 15 13.38 20.30 -18.77
CA LEU A 15 12.03 19.74 -18.90
C LEU A 15 11.45 19.41 -17.53
N LEU A 16 12.22 18.77 -16.66
CA LEU A 16 11.79 18.45 -15.30
C LEU A 16 11.45 19.72 -14.53
N LYS A 17 12.32 20.74 -14.58
CA LYS A 17 12.10 22.04 -13.96
C LYS A 17 10.86 22.73 -14.53
N LEU A 18 10.69 22.73 -15.84
CA LEU A 18 9.51 23.29 -16.48
C LEU A 18 8.23 22.66 -15.91
N ILE A 19 8.15 21.35 -15.83
CA ILE A 19 6.97 20.66 -15.32
C ILE A 19 6.76 21.00 -13.83
N THR A 20 7.78 20.79 -12.99
CA THR A 20 7.63 20.79 -11.54
C THR A 20 7.61 22.16 -10.89
N SER A 21 8.13 23.21 -11.56
CA SER A 21 8.12 24.58 -11.01
C SER A 21 6.75 25.28 -11.07
N SER A 22 5.74 24.67 -11.67
CA SER A 22 4.39 25.23 -11.74
C SER A 22 3.33 24.22 -11.32
N GLY A 23 2.67 24.47 -10.20
CA GLY A 23 1.56 23.64 -9.75
C GLY A 23 0.41 23.57 -10.77
N VAL A 24 0.22 24.59 -11.61
CA VAL A 24 -0.80 24.57 -12.68
C VAL A 24 -0.41 23.60 -13.79
N ARG A 25 0.86 23.58 -14.22
CA ARG A 25 1.34 22.61 -15.24
C ARG A 25 1.21 21.18 -14.72
N VAL A 26 1.64 20.93 -13.49
CA VAL A 26 1.48 19.61 -12.82
C VAL A 26 0.01 19.18 -12.78
N LYS A 27 -0.88 20.04 -12.28
CA LYS A 27 -2.32 19.74 -12.17
C LYS A 27 -2.97 19.56 -13.56
N THR A 28 -2.56 20.32 -14.56
CA THR A 28 -3.03 20.15 -15.95
C THR A 28 -2.66 18.76 -16.48
N MET A 29 -1.40 18.36 -16.35
CA MET A 29 -0.94 17.05 -16.79
C MET A 29 -1.69 15.91 -16.10
N ILE A 30 -1.86 15.99 -14.79
CA ILE A 30 -2.59 14.98 -14.01
C ILE A 30 -4.06 14.95 -14.38
N GLY A 31 -4.69 16.12 -14.50
CA GLY A 31 -6.11 16.24 -14.83
C GLY A 31 -6.49 15.65 -16.20
N LEU A 32 -5.51 15.52 -17.11
CA LEU A 32 -5.71 14.95 -18.44
C LEU A 32 -5.42 13.45 -18.54
N ILE A 33 -5.05 12.78 -17.44
CA ILE A 33 -4.77 11.33 -17.44
C ILE A 33 -6.02 10.54 -17.84
N ASP A 34 -7.18 10.92 -17.33
CA ASP A 34 -8.45 10.23 -17.57
C ASP A 34 -9.12 10.60 -18.90
N GLY A 35 -8.55 11.55 -19.64
CA GLY A 35 -9.07 11.95 -20.94
C GLY A 35 -8.90 13.45 -21.24
N PRO A 36 -9.33 13.89 -22.43
CA PRO A 36 -9.23 15.28 -22.84
C PRO A 36 -10.13 16.20 -22.03
N LYS A 37 -9.70 17.45 -21.84
CA LYS A 37 -10.46 18.49 -21.15
C LYS A 37 -10.29 19.85 -21.83
N THR A 38 -11.36 20.61 -21.84
CA THR A 38 -11.33 22.01 -22.28
C THR A 38 -10.62 22.89 -21.25
N SER A 39 -10.19 24.08 -21.67
CA SER A 39 -9.62 25.09 -20.75
C SER A 39 -10.60 25.47 -19.64
N GLY A 40 -11.91 25.47 -19.92
CA GLY A 40 -12.95 25.75 -18.95
C GLY A 40 -13.08 24.66 -17.88
N GLN A 41 -13.00 23.39 -18.25
CA GLN A 41 -13.01 22.26 -17.31
C GLN A 41 -11.76 22.28 -16.41
N LEU A 42 -10.57 22.41 -17.01
CA LEU A 42 -9.31 22.52 -16.26
C LEU A 42 -9.31 23.72 -15.29
N ARG A 43 -9.82 24.88 -15.74
CA ARG A 43 -9.99 26.06 -14.87
C ARG A 43 -10.79 25.74 -13.62
N ASN A 44 -11.95 25.08 -13.80
CA ASN A 44 -12.84 24.77 -12.70
C ASN A 44 -12.21 23.75 -11.72
N GLU A 45 -11.54 22.72 -12.25
CA GLU A 45 -10.90 21.68 -11.44
C GLU A 45 -9.66 22.19 -10.70
N ILE A 46 -8.84 23.03 -11.35
CA ILE A 46 -7.59 23.53 -10.77
C ILE A 46 -7.83 24.73 -9.85
N GLY A 47 -8.92 25.48 -10.06
CA GLY A 47 -9.25 26.67 -9.27
C GLY A 47 -8.42 27.92 -9.62
N VAL A 48 -8.11 28.13 -10.92
CA VAL A 48 -7.31 29.27 -11.41
C VAL A 48 -8.03 30.00 -12.56
N SER A 49 -7.46 31.10 -13.09
CA SER A 49 -8.03 31.79 -14.26
C SER A 49 -7.86 30.98 -15.56
N SER A 50 -8.72 31.19 -16.54
CA SER A 50 -8.59 30.58 -17.88
C SER A 50 -7.25 30.96 -18.54
N SER A 51 -6.81 32.20 -18.41
CA SER A 51 -5.52 32.64 -18.93
C SER A 51 -4.35 31.86 -18.34
N THR A 52 -4.40 31.58 -17.05
CA THR A 52 -3.37 30.78 -16.35
C THR A 52 -3.29 29.34 -16.89
N VAL A 53 -4.48 28.71 -17.13
CA VAL A 53 -4.53 27.37 -17.75
C VAL A 53 -3.96 27.39 -19.16
N ILE A 54 -4.39 28.38 -19.97
CA ILE A 54 -3.93 28.51 -21.39
C ILE A 54 -2.40 28.72 -21.44
N HIS A 55 -1.84 29.53 -20.56
CA HIS A 55 -0.38 29.70 -20.49
C HIS A 55 0.34 28.41 -20.11
N ALA A 56 -0.17 27.69 -19.11
CA ALA A 56 0.40 26.41 -18.71
C ALA A 56 0.31 25.36 -19.84
N ALA A 57 -0.83 25.30 -20.53
CA ALA A 57 -1.01 24.40 -21.67
C ALA A 57 -0.03 24.71 -22.81
N ARG A 58 0.13 26.00 -23.20
CA ARG A 58 1.08 26.41 -24.23
C ARG A 58 2.53 26.07 -23.90
N ASP A 59 2.93 26.15 -22.61
CA ASP A 59 4.25 25.74 -22.19
C ASP A 59 4.44 24.23 -22.39
N LEU A 60 3.42 23.41 -22.03
CA LEU A 60 3.45 21.96 -22.18
C LEU A 60 3.35 21.53 -23.67
N GLU A 61 2.64 22.30 -24.52
CA GLU A 61 2.60 22.07 -25.96
C GLU A 61 3.94 22.31 -26.63
N ARG A 62 4.67 23.36 -26.23
CA ARG A 62 6.04 23.62 -26.73
C ARG A 62 6.95 22.41 -26.49
N GLU A 63 6.79 21.74 -25.37
CA GLU A 63 7.54 20.54 -25.01
C GLU A 63 6.88 19.25 -25.59
N LYS A 64 5.83 19.40 -26.43
CA LYS A 64 5.11 18.28 -27.04
C LYS A 64 4.53 17.27 -26.02
N LEU A 65 4.20 17.74 -24.84
CA LEU A 65 3.54 16.95 -23.80
C LEU A 65 2.02 16.97 -23.96
N LEU A 66 1.48 18.08 -24.49
CA LEU A 66 0.08 18.27 -24.83
C LEU A 66 -0.10 18.56 -26.33
N ALA A 67 -1.32 18.43 -26.78
CA ALA A 67 -1.82 18.94 -28.04
C ALA A 67 -3.24 19.51 -27.84
N GLU A 68 -3.53 20.68 -28.40
CA GLU A 68 -4.86 21.26 -28.45
C GLU A 68 -5.62 20.69 -29.66
N MET A 69 -6.83 20.19 -29.45
CA MET A 69 -7.72 19.66 -30.47
C MET A 69 -9.09 20.35 -30.35
N GLU A 70 -10.05 20.01 -31.24
CA GLU A 70 -11.39 20.64 -31.26
C GLU A 70 -12.14 20.45 -29.93
N ASP A 71 -11.96 19.29 -29.26
CA ASP A 71 -12.62 18.92 -28.01
C ASP A 71 -11.83 19.29 -26.74
N GLY A 72 -10.64 19.91 -26.90
CA GLY A 72 -9.81 20.40 -25.81
C GLY A 72 -8.36 19.95 -25.85
N TYR A 73 -7.71 19.99 -24.67
CA TYR A 73 -6.31 19.58 -24.52
C TYR A 73 -6.22 18.06 -24.33
N HIS A 74 -5.26 17.46 -25.03
CA HIS A 74 -4.95 16.03 -24.97
C HIS A 74 -3.50 15.82 -24.53
N LEU A 75 -3.24 14.80 -23.74
CA LEU A 75 -1.87 14.32 -23.54
C LEU A 75 -1.39 13.63 -24.82
N THR A 76 -0.20 14.01 -25.29
CA THR A 76 0.51 13.22 -26.31
C THR A 76 0.92 11.86 -25.73
N SER A 77 1.40 10.94 -26.56
CA SER A 77 1.93 9.66 -26.06
C SER A 77 3.07 9.85 -25.05
N VAL A 78 3.96 10.80 -25.27
CA VAL A 78 5.03 11.16 -24.35
C VAL A 78 4.45 11.79 -23.08
N GLY A 79 3.55 12.76 -23.24
CA GLY A 79 2.86 13.41 -22.13
C GLY A 79 2.13 12.41 -21.22
N ARG A 80 1.47 11.41 -21.80
CA ARG A 80 0.77 10.35 -21.05
C ARG A 80 1.71 9.54 -20.17
N VAL A 81 2.86 9.11 -20.69
CA VAL A 81 3.85 8.35 -19.92
C VAL A 81 4.41 9.20 -18.78
N ILE A 82 4.79 10.47 -19.08
CA ILE A 82 5.34 11.37 -18.06
C ILE A 82 4.29 11.71 -17.01
N SER A 83 3.04 12.00 -17.39
CA SER A 83 1.94 12.31 -16.47
C SER A 83 1.65 11.14 -15.53
N SER A 84 1.65 9.91 -16.02
CA SER A 84 1.47 8.71 -15.20
C SER A 84 2.58 8.60 -14.14
N LYS A 85 3.85 8.77 -14.53
CA LYS A 85 4.98 8.71 -13.58
C LYS A 85 4.99 9.88 -12.59
N LEU A 86 4.61 11.06 -13.03
CA LEU A 86 4.44 12.22 -12.17
C LEU A 86 3.34 11.98 -11.11
N TYR A 87 2.23 11.40 -11.52
CA TYR A 87 1.14 11.04 -10.63
C TYR A 87 1.54 9.97 -9.60
N ASP A 88 2.24 8.92 -10.04
CA ASP A 88 2.79 7.89 -9.14
C ASP A 88 3.72 8.49 -8.08
N MET A 89 4.62 9.39 -8.49
CA MET A 89 5.52 10.11 -7.58
C MET A 89 4.74 10.96 -6.56
N ILE A 90 3.73 11.69 -7.00
CA ILE A 90 2.90 12.53 -6.13
C ILE A 90 2.13 11.67 -5.12
N ARG A 91 1.56 10.56 -5.55
CA ARG A 91 0.87 9.62 -4.65
C ARG A 91 1.82 9.04 -3.61
N THR A 92 3.02 8.64 -4.03
CA THR A 92 4.06 8.17 -3.12
C THR A 92 4.41 9.22 -2.07
N MET A 93 4.68 10.46 -2.50
CA MET A 93 4.98 11.57 -1.58
C MET A 93 3.81 11.85 -0.63
N ALA A 94 2.57 11.82 -1.13
CA ALA A 94 1.38 12.05 -0.31
C ALA A 94 1.22 10.98 0.78
N VAL A 95 1.43 9.71 0.45
CA VAL A 95 1.39 8.60 1.42
C VAL A 95 2.46 8.77 2.50
N LEU A 96 3.71 9.06 2.10
CA LEU A 96 4.81 9.17 3.05
C LEU A 96 4.72 10.45 3.92
N GLU A 97 4.32 11.58 3.35
CA GLU A 97 4.23 12.84 4.10
C GLU A 97 3.05 12.85 5.09
N LYS A 98 1.96 12.14 4.80
CA LYS A 98 0.76 12.08 5.65
C LYS A 98 1.07 11.58 7.08
N SER A 99 1.98 10.64 7.22
CA SER A 99 2.39 10.08 8.52
C SER A 99 3.91 9.89 8.54
N LYS A 100 4.62 10.97 8.30
CA LYS A 100 6.08 10.98 8.11
C LYS A 100 6.83 10.32 9.27
N ASP A 101 6.43 10.61 10.50
CA ASP A 101 7.07 10.04 11.70
C ASP A 101 6.95 8.52 11.74
N PHE A 102 5.79 7.96 11.33
CA PHE A 102 5.62 6.52 11.22
C PHE A 102 6.65 5.92 10.25
N TRP A 103 6.77 6.48 9.04
CA TRP A 103 7.72 5.99 8.04
C TRP A 103 9.20 6.19 8.42
N LEU A 104 9.51 7.23 9.21
CA LEU A 104 10.88 7.51 9.67
C LEU A 104 11.34 6.64 10.84
N THR A 105 10.40 6.12 11.63
CA THR A 105 10.72 5.33 12.84
C THR A 105 10.61 3.82 12.64
N HIS A 106 10.10 3.38 11.48
CA HIS A 106 9.90 1.97 11.18
C HIS A 106 10.74 1.49 9.99
N ASP A 107 11.14 0.23 10.05
CA ASP A 107 11.82 -0.44 8.94
C ASP A 107 10.82 -0.90 7.88
N VAL A 108 11.08 -0.51 6.65
CA VAL A 108 10.30 -0.94 5.47
C VAL A 108 10.96 -2.09 4.71
N GLY A 109 12.09 -2.62 5.20
CA GLY A 109 12.87 -3.68 4.56
C GLY A 109 12.10 -4.99 4.37
N GLY A 110 11.05 -5.23 5.16
CA GLY A 110 10.12 -6.34 4.97
C GLY A 110 9.17 -6.17 3.78
N ILE A 111 9.10 -4.99 3.17
CA ILE A 111 8.27 -4.76 1.99
C ILE A 111 9.15 -4.89 0.74
N PRO A 112 8.90 -5.86 -0.17
CA PRO A 112 9.71 -6.03 -1.38
C PRO A 112 9.74 -4.77 -2.23
N LYS A 113 10.87 -4.55 -2.93
CA LYS A 113 11.11 -3.32 -3.69
C LYS A 113 9.99 -2.99 -4.68
N GLU A 114 9.47 -3.98 -5.40
CA GLU A 114 8.38 -3.79 -6.36
C GLU A 114 7.08 -3.25 -5.72
N PHE A 115 6.87 -3.52 -4.43
CA PHE A 115 5.74 -2.99 -3.67
C PHE A 115 6.05 -1.61 -3.10
N LEU A 116 7.29 -1.36 -2.66
CA LEU A 116 7.73 -0.01 -2.26
C LEU A 116 7.66 0.98 -3.43
N ASP A 117 8.02 0.56 -4.64
CA ASP A 117 7.92 1.38 -5.85
C ASP A 117 6.45 1.79 -6.15
N ARG A 118 5.47 1.09 -5.57
CA ARG A 118 4.03 1.32 -5.70
C ARG A 118 3.35 1.71 -4.39
N ILE A 119 4.11 2.13 -3.37
CA ILE A 119 3.57 2.46 -2.04
C ILE A 119 2.46 3.51 -2.07
N GLY A 120 2.46 4.38 -3.08
CA GLY A 120 1.39 5.35 -3.33
C GLY A 120 0.00 4.74 -3.55
N GLU A 121 -0.11 3.42 -3.83
CA GLU A 121 -1.38 2.71 -3.96
C GLU A 121 -2.10 2.50 -2.61
N LEU A 122 -1.41 2.69 -1.49
CA LEU A 122 -2.04 2.70 -0.17
C LEU A 122 -3.10 3.81 -0.05
N GLY A 123 -2.99 4.88 -0.84
CA GLY A 123 -3.96 5.95 -0.91
C GLY A 123 -4.17 6.64 0.44
N ASP A 124 -5.44 6.87 0.79
CA ASP A 124 -5.79 7.38 2.10
C ASP A 124 -5.78 6.26 3.15
N TYR A 125 -5.22 6.56 4.33
CA TYR A 125 -5.09 5.61 5.44
C TYR A 125 -5.10 6.34 6.78
N GLU A 126 -5.27 5.62 7.86
CA GLU A 126 -5.12 6.09 9.22
C GLU A 126 -4.05 5.28 9.96
N ILE A 127 -3.32 5.91 10.87
CA ILE A 127 -2.47 5.20 11.81
C ILE A 127 -3.27 5.00 13.10
N LEU A 128 -3.60 3.76 13.40
CA LEU A 128 -4.11 3.39 14.71
C LEU A 128 -2.96 3.48 15.70
N THR A 129 -3.18 4.20 16.81
CA THR A 129 -2.13 4.40 17.81
C THR A 129 -2.65 4.06 19.19
N SER A 130 -1.94 3.17 19.88
CA SER A 130 -2.10 2.91 21.31
C SER A 130 -1.41 4.00 22.13
N ASN A 131 -1.83 4.18 23.38
CA ASN A 131 -1.23 5.14 24.29
C ASN A 131 -1.14 4.55 25.72
N VAL A 132 -0.49 5.26 26.64
CA VAL A 132 -0.27 4.79 28.01
C VAL A 132 -1.58 4.47 28.76
N LYS A 133 -2.71 5.11 28.39
CA LYS A 133 -4.02 4.88 29.03
C LYS A 133 -4.76 3.69 28.41
N ASP A 134 -4.43 3.33 27.17
CA ASP A 134 -5.04 2.21 26.43
C ASP A 134 -3.97 1.59 25.52
N ILE A 135 -3.19 0.70 26.09
CA ILE A 135 -2.08 0.01 25.42
C ILE A 135 -2.56 -1.05 24.43
N PHE A 136 -3.84 -1.46 24.49
CA PHE A 136 -4.44 -2.44 23.58
C PHE A 136 -5.36 -1.82 22.54
N LYS A 137 -5.44 -0.49 22.46
CA LYS A 137 -6.35 0.20 21.56
C LYS A 137 -6.16 -0.23 20.11
N THR A 138 -4.93 -0.25 19.61
CA THR A 138 -4.60 -0.66 18.24
C THR A 138 -5.12 -2.06 17.95
N LEU A 139 -4.79 -3.02 18.81
CA LEU A 139 -5.25 -4.40 18.69
C LEU A 139 -6.78 -4.51 18.74
N THR A 140 -7.42 -3.82 19.69
CA THR A 140 -8.88 -3.85 19.86
C THR A 140 -9.59 -3.31 18.61
N VAL A 141 -9.16 -2.16 18.09
CA VAL A 141 -9.75 -1.57 16.88
C VAL A 141 -9.53 -2.48 15.67
N TYR A 142 -8.31 -2.98 15.48
CA TYR A 142 -8.01 -3.95 14.42
C TYR A 142 -8.93 -5.19 14.48
N MET A 143 -9.09 -5.80 15.66
CA MET A 143 -9.96 -6.96 15.87
C MET A 143 -11.43 -6.67 15.51
N GLU A 144 -11.93 -5.48 15.85
CA GLU A 144 -13.29 -5.05 15.50
C GLU A 144 -13.46 -4.85 13.98
N LEU A 145 -12.46 -4.35 13.28
CA LEU A 145 -12.48 -4.18 11.84
C LEU A 145 -12.42 -5.52 11.11
N ALA A 146 -11.59 -6.45 11.59
CA ALA A 146 -11.33 -7.72 10.94
C ALA A 146 -12.44 -8.77 11.17
N LYS A 147 -13.13 -8.76 12.32
CA LYS A 147 -14.08 -9.82 12.73
C LYS A 147 -15.27 -10.08 11.79
N LYS A 148 -15.59 -9.10 10.92
CA LYS A 148 -16.70 -9.20 9.95
C LYS A 148 -16.24 -9.59 8.55
N ALA A 149 -14.95 -9.84 8.37
CA ALA A 149 -14.40 -10.18 7.07
C ALA A 149 -15.00 -11.50 6.53
N LYS A 150 -15.21 -11.56 5.22
CA LYS A 150 -15.54 -12.79 4.48
C LYS A 150 -14.31 -13.41 3.82
N GLU A 151 -13.29 -12.61 3.61
CA GLU A 151 -11.96 -13.01 3.17
C GLU A 151 -10.92 -12.40 4.12
N PHE A 152 -10.01 -13.22 4.59
CA PHE A 152 -8.95 -12.81 5.50
C PHE A 152 -7.63 -13.45 5.07
N TYR A 153 -6.69 -12.64 4.64
CA TYR A 153 -5.34 -13.03 4.24
C TYR A 153 -4.33 -12.32 5.13
N GLY A 154 -3.53 -13.08 5.86
CA GLY A 154 -2.57 -12.53 6.83
C GLY A 154 -1.16 -13.08 6.63
N VAL A 155 -0.18 -12.22 6.84
CA VAL A 155 1.24 -12.60 6.99
C VAL A 155 1.68 -12.13 8.35
N SER A 156 2.21 -13.04 9.18
CA SER A 156 2.66 -12.67 10.51
C SER A 156 3.90 -13.43 10.96
N PRO A 157 4.98 -12.71 11.28
CA PRO A 157 6.11 -13.23 12.02
C PRO A 157 5.94 -13.11 13.55
N VAL A 158 4.79 -12.58 14.00
CA VAL A 158 4.52 -12.29 15.41
C VAL A 158 3.32 -13.09 15.89
N PHE A 159 3.50 -13.78 17.03
CA PHE A 159 2.41 -14.48 17.71
C PHE A 159 1.62 -13.49 18.58
N VAL A 160 0.28 -13.49 18.44
CA VAL A 160 -0.63 -12.71 19.29
C VAL A 160 -1.83 -13.59 19.67
N ASP A 161 -2.03 -13.88 20.97
CA ASP A 161 -3.12 -14.73 21.48
C ASP A 161 -4.51 -14.32 20.96
N ALA A 162 -4.76 -13.02 20.85
CA ALA A 162 -6.02 -12.50 20.37
C ALA A 162 -6.36 -12.96 18.95
N PHE A 163 -5.36 -13.23 18.10
CA PHE A 163 -5.58 -13.70 16.73
C PHE A 163 -6.17 -15.09 16.67
N VAL A 164 -5.85 -15.98 17.61
CA VAL A 164 -6.49 -17.31 17.70
C VAL A 164 -8.01 -17.15 17.86
N SER A 165 -8.43 -16.25 18.75
CA SER A 165 -9.85 -15.94 18.97
C SER A 165 -10.52 -15.32 17.75
N LEU A 166 -9.79 -14.46 17.01
CA LEU A 166 -10.28 -13.87 15.76
C LEU A 166 -10.50 -14.94 14.70
N ILE A 167 -9.52 -15.82 14.47
CA ILE A 167 -9.63 -16.88 13.46
C ILE A 167 -10.80 -17.81 13.78
N LYS A 168 -10.99 -18.21 15.05
CA LYS A 168 -12.16 -19.00 15.48
C LYS A 168 -13.50 -18.29 15.18
N LYS A 169 -13.56 -16.96 15.32
CA LYS A 169 -14.75 -16.16 14.95
C LYS A 169 -14.96 -16.09 13.44
N LEU A 170 -13.89 -15.92 12.66
CA LEU A 170 -13.95 -15.89 11.21
C LEU A 170 -14.44 -17.23 10.64
N ILE A 171 -13.95 -18.34 11.18
CA ILE A 171 -14.42 -19.69 10.81
C ILE A 171 -15.93 -19.83 11.07
N LYS A 172 -16.43 -19.40 12.24
CA LYS A 172 -17.87 -19.41 12.54
C LYS A 172 -18.70 -18.57 11.59
N ASN A 173 -18.11 -17.53 10.99
CA ASN A 173 -18.72 -16.64 10.01
C ASN A 173 -18.53 -17.12 8.56
N GLU A 174 -18.03 -18.35 8.36
CA GLU A 174 -17.77 -18.95 7.04
C GLU A 174 -16.83 -18.07 6.19
N ALA A 175 -15.84 -17.47 6.82
CA ALA A 175 -14.84 -16.64 6.14
C ALA A 175 -13.72 -17.51 5.58
N LYS A 176 -13.28 -17.20 4.37
CA LYS A 176 -12.07 -17.79 3.78
C LYS A 176 -10.84 -17.19 4.43
N VAL A 177 -10.05 -18.02 5.14
CA VAL A 177 -8.86 -17.58 5.87
C VAL A 177 -7.61 -18.22 5.26
N GLN A 178 -6.62 -17.39 4.94
CA GLN A 178 -5.31 -17.84 4.47
C GLN A 178 -4.22 -17.11 5.26
N LEU A 179 -3.30 -17.88 5.83
CA LEU A 179 -2.23 -17.34 6.68
C LEU A 179 -0.87 -17.80 6.17
N VAL A 180 0.08 -16.88 6.13
CA VAL A 180 1.50 -17.18 5.98
C VAL A 180 2.15 -16.84 7.32
N LEU A 181 2.71 -17.84 7.99
CA LEU A 181 3.28 -17.72 9.33
C LEU A 181 4.73 -18.20 9.32
N THR A 182 5.56 -17.58 10.14
CA THR A 182 6.93 -18.06 10.37
C THR A 182 6.92 -19.36 11.18
N GLU A 183 7.99 -20.12 11.09
CA GLU A 183 8.16 -21.37 11.84
C GLU A 183 7.96 -21.16 13.34
N ASP A 184 8.49 -20.07 13.90
CA ASP A 184 8.38 -19.79 15.33
C ASP A 184 6.96 -19.48 15.77
N VAL A 185 6.17 -18.79 14.94
CA VAL A 185 4.73 -18.58 15.22
C VAL A 185 3.96 -19.90 15.19
N ILE A 186 4.28 -20.78 14.25
CA ILE A 186 3.65 -22.12 14.17
C ILE A 186 4.02 -22.97 15.38
N LYS A 187 5.29 -22.99 15.78
CA LYS A 187 5.75 -23.70 17.00
C LYS A 187 5.01 -23.20 18.25
N GLU A 188 4.85 -21.89 18.38
CA GLU A 188 4.15 -21.29 19.52
C GLU A 188 2.67 -21.66 19.53
N LEU A 189 1.98 -21.65 18.35
CA LEU A 189 0.61 -22.12 18.22
C LEU A 189 0.44 -23.59 18.66
N ILE A 190 1.33 -24.47 18.21
CA ILE A 190 1.35 -25.89 18.57
C ILE A 190 1.63 -26.07 20.06
N HIS A 191 2.58 -25.33 20.62
CA HIS A 191 2.94 -25.41 22.04
C HIS A 191 1.75 -25.03 22.93
N ARG A 192 1.00 -23.99 22.58
CA ARG A 192 -0.13 -23.49 23.39
C ARG A 192 -1.40 -24.31 23.25
N ASP A 193 -1.78 -24.69 22.04
CA ASP A 193 -3.02 -25.43 21.78
C ASP A 193 -2.90 -26.26 20.49
N ARG A 194 -2.13 -27.34 20.54
CA ARG A 194 -1.95 -28.26 19.40
C ARG A 194 -3.29 -28.76 18.84
N LYS A 195 -4.19 -29.17 19.76
CA LYS A 195 -5.49 -29.70 19.36
C LYS A 195 -6.35 -28.65 18.65
N GLY A 196 -6.45 -27.44 19.24
CA GLY A 196 -7.21 -26.35 18.64
C GLY A 196 -6.63 -25.88 17.32
N PHE A 197 -5.30 -25.89 17.18
CA PHE A 197 -4.65 -25.56 15.91
C PHE A 197 -4.91 -26.62 14.83
N SER A 198 -4.87 -27.92 15.18
CA SER A 198 -5.25 -29.02 14.28
C SER A 198 -6.71 -28.90 13.83
N GLU A 199 -7.64 -28.60 14.76
CA GLU A 199 -9.05 -28.37 14.41
C GLU A 199 -9.25 -27.21 13.43
N VAL A 200 -8.45 -26.13 13.58
CA VAL A 200 -8.45 -25.00 12.64
C VAL A 200 -7.98 -25.43 11.25
N LEU A 201 -6.93 -26.25 11.16
CA LEU A 201 -6.40 -26.73 9.86
C LEU A 201 -7.30 -27.75 9.18
N MET A 202 -8.10 -28.51 9.94
CA MET A 202 -9.12 -29.42 9.38
C MET A 202 -10.28 -28.66 8.72
N ASN A 203 -10.44 -27.38 9.01
CA ASN A 203 -11.49 -26.57 8.41
C ASN A 203 -11.14 -26.23 6.95
N GLY A 204 -11.99 -26.62 6.01
CA GLY A 204 -11.75 -26.45 4.57
C GLY A 204 -11.62 -24.98 4.10
N ASP A 205 -12.12 -24.03 4.87
CA ASP A 205 -12.02 -22.59 4.57
C ASP A 205 -10.74 -21.95 5.13
N VAL A 206 -9.92 -22.70 5.88
CA VAL A 206 -8.65 -22.25 6.44
C VAL A 206 -7.49 -22.94 5.74
N SER A 207 -6.48 -22.18 5.42
CA SER A 207 -5.20 -22.69 4.91
C SER A 207 -4.05 -21.91 5.52
N VAL A 208 -3.02 -22.63 5.95
CA VAL A 208 -1.81 -22.05 6.55
C VAL A 208 -0.60 -22.44 5.70
N TRP A 209 0.30 -21.51 5.52
CA TRP A 209 1.61 -21.71 4.88
C TRP A 209 2.70 -21.34 5.87
N GLN A 210 3.74 -22.15 5.94
CA GLN A 210 4.97 -21.86 6.68
C GLN A 210 5.97 -21.19 5.79
N ILE A 211 6.53 -20.07 6.24
CA ILE A 211 7.63 -19.39 5.59
C ILE A 211 8.89 -19.50 6.45
N ASN A 212 10.03 -19.84 5.80
CA ASN A 212 11.32 -20.04 6.48
C ASN A 212 12.29 -18.87 6.27
N GLU A 213 11.78 -17.75 5.75
CA GLU A 213 12.53 -16.51 5.57
C GLU A 213 12.27 -15.58 6.74
N ASP A 214 13.19 -14.63 6.95
CA ASP A 214 12.95 -13.50 7.84
C ASP A 214 11.86 -12.59 7.24
N VAL A 215 10.80 -12.38 7.99
CA VAL A 215 9.63 -11.58 7.59
C VAL A 215 9.59 -10.32 8.44
N GLY A 216 10.10 -9.24 7.88
CA GLY A 216 10.16 -7.94 8.55
C GLY A 216 8.86 -7.12 8.50
N VAL A 217 7.70 -7.77 8.32
CA VAL A 217 6.40 -7.09 8.19
C VAL A 217 5.27 -7.99 8.69
N ALA A 218 4.29 -7.41 9.36
CA ALA A 218 3.03 -8.08 9.68
C ALA A 218 1.89 -7.35 8.97
N PHE A 219 1.03 -8.05 8.24
CA PHE A 219 -0.10 -7.39 7.58
C PHE A 219 -1.28 -8.32 7.41
N THR A 220 -2.44 -7.70 7.25
CA THR A 220 -3.70 -8.37 6.94
C THR A 220 -4.40 -7.64 5.82
N VAL A 221 -4.95 -8.40 4.89
CA VAL A 221 -5.89 -7.89 3.89
C VAL A 221 -7.20 -8.65 3.95
N THR A 222 -8.30 -7.91 3.95
CA THR A 222 -9.65 -8.46 3.93
C THR A 222 -10.39 -7.98 2.67
N ASN A 223 -11.68 -8.28 2.59
CA ASN A 223 -12.54 -7.69 1.55
C ASN A 223 -12.80 -6.16 1.77
N SER A 224 -12.42 -5.58 2.91
CA SER A 224 -12.80 -4.20 3.28
C SER A 224 -11.67 -3.34 3.83
N ILE A 225 -10.57 -3.94 4.28
CA ILE A 225 -9.41 -3.21 4.83
C ILE A 225 -8.10 -3.88 4.41
N PHE A 226 -7.06 -3.08 4.38
CA PHE A 226 -5.67 -3.47 4.46
C PHE A 226 -5.08 -2.90 5.75
N SER A 227 -4.36 -3.71 6.53
CA SER A 227 -3.70 -3.33 7.77
C SER A 227 -2.23 -3.73 7.69
N LEU A 228 -1.33 -2.85 8.10
CA LEU A 228 0.12 -3.01 8.01
C LEU A 228 0.78 -2.61 9.33
N GLY A 229 1.38 -3.58 10.00
CA GLY A 229 2.27 -3.41 11.14
C GLY A 229 3.72 -3.59 10.72
N LEU A 230 4.58 -2.73 11.22
CA LEU A 230 6.01 -2.70 10.90
C LEU A 230 6.86 -2.92 12.15
N PHE A 231 8.13 -3.17 11.93
CA PHE A 231 9.15 -3.25 12.97
C PHE A 231 9.81 -1.89 13.13
N GLY A 232 10.19 -1.54 14.35
CA GLY A 232 11.05 -0.39 14.61
C GLY A 232 12.44 -0.59 13.99
N LEU A 233 13.20 0.49 13.87
CA LEU A 233 14.58 0.45 13.35
C LEU A 233 15.53 -0.38 14.24
N ASP A 234 15.11 -0.72 15.47
CA ASP A 234 15.83 -1.62 16.38
C ASP A 234 15.51 -3.11 16.12
N GLY A 235 14.67 -3.41 15.14
CA GLY A 235 14.23 -4.77 14.81
C GLY A 235 13.14 -5.33 15.72
N THR A 236 12.56 -4.53 16.61
CA THR A 236 11.44 -4.94 17.48
C THR A 236 10.11 -4.64 16.80
N TYR A 237 9.17 -5.59 16.81
CA TYR A 237 7.82 -5.33 16.30
C TYR A 237 7.13 -4.25 17.14
N ASP A 238 6.52 -3.28 16.48
CA ASP A 238 5.75 -2.23 17.15
C ASP A 238 4.24 -2.54 17.18
N PRO A 239 3.71 -3.05 18.30
CA PRO A 239 2.28 -3.32 18.45
C PRO A 239 1.45 -2.06 18.71
N SER A 240 2.08 -0.91 18.89
CA SER A 240 1.42 0.35 19.25
C SER A 240 0.96 1.16 18.04
N HIS A 241 1.48 0.84 16.85
CA HIS A 241 1.11 1.51 15.60
C HIS A 241 0.69 0.49 14.54
N ASP A 242 -0.42 0.75 13.87
CA ASP A 242 -0.91 -0.05 12.76
C ASP A 242 -1.50 0.87 11.68
N LEU A 243 -1.00 0.76 10.45
CA LEU A 243 -1.53 1.50 9.31
C LEU A 243 -2.76 0.76 8.79
N VAL A 244 -3.90 1.45 8.70
CA VAL A 244 -5.14 0.88 8.15
C VAL A 244 -5.66 1.72 7.00
N SER A 245 -5.88 1.09 5.85
CA SER A 245 -6.51 1.72 4.68
C SER A 245 -7.76 0.95 4.25
N ARG A 246 -8.77 1.68 3.78
CA ARG A 246 -10.00 1.15 3.17
C ARG A 246 -10.03 1.35 1.66
N GLU A 247 -8.97 1.93 1.12
CA GLU A 247 -8.86 2.19 -0.31
C GLU A 247 -8.76 0.88 -1.11
N LYS A 248 -9.45 0.83 -2.24
CA LYS A 248 -9.38 -0.33 -3.15
C LYS A 248 -7.95 -0.59 -3.64
N GLY A 249 -7.16 0.47 -3.85
CA GLY A 249 -5.75 0.38 -4.21
C GLY A 249 -4.95 -0.37 -3.15
N ALA A 250 -5.07 0.03 -1.87
CA ALA A 250 -4.40 -0.62 -0.74
C ALA A 250 -4.80 -2.09 -0.57
N ILE A 251 -6.10 -2.39 -0.72
CA ILE A 251 -6.59 -3.77 -0.61
C ILE A 251 -6.00 -4.64 -1.74
N ASN A 252 -5.95 -4.13 -2.97
CA ASN A 252 -5.35 -4.85 -4.10
C ASN A 252 -3.84 -5.02 -3.92
N TRP A 253 -3.15 -3.95 -3.53
CA TRP A 253 -1.72 -3.97 -3.21
C TRP A 253 -1.41 -5.01 -2.11
N GLY A 254 -2.19 -5.04 -1.03
CA GLY A 254 -2.06 -6.01 0.05
C GLY A 254 -2.33 -7.45 -0.41
N ARG A 255 -3.31 -7.69 -1.31
CA ARG A 255 -3.55 -9.02 -1.90
C ARG A 255 -2.39 -9.50 -2.76
N GLU A 256 -1.76 -8.62 -3.51
CA GLU A 256 -0.58 -8.93 -4.30
C GLU A 256 0.62 -9.23 -3.39
N LEU A 257 0.83 -8.42 -2.35
CA LEU A 257 1.86 -8.65 -1.34
C LEU A 257 1.65 -10.00 -0.63
N PHE A 258 0.40 -10.35 -0.29
CA PHE A 258 0.08 -11.67 0.26
C PHE A 258 0.47 -12.80 -0.71
N LYS A 259 0.15 -12.67 -2.00
CA LYS A 259 0.54 -13.67 -3.01
C LYS A 259 2.05 -13.81 -3.12
N TYR A 260 2.79 -12.71 -3.03
CA TYR A 260 4.25 -12.73 -3.02
C TYR A 260 4.78 -13.59 -1.87
N TYR A 261 4.38 -13.32 -0.62
CA TYR A 261 4.83 -14.09 0.54
C TYR A 261 4.35 -15.55 0.47
N LYS A 262 3.11 -15.77 0.07
CA LYS A 262 2.56 -17.12 -0.09
C LYS A 262 3.31 -17.95 -1.12
N SER A 263 3.79 -17.37 -2.22
CA SER A 263 4.54 -18.09 -3.25
C SER A 263 5.92 -18.59 -2.78
N ARG A 264 6.43 -18.05 -1.67
CA ARG A 264 7.71 -18.36 -1.05
C ARG A 264 7.56 -19.29 0.17
N ALA A 265 6.32 -19.62 0.52
CA ALA A 265 5.97 -20.42 1.66
C ALA A 265 5.51 -21.82 1.26
N LYS A 266 5.71 -22.81 2.11
CA LYS A 266 5.23 -24.18 1.96
C LYS A 266 3.88 -24.31 2.66
N LYS A 267 2.90 -24.92 2.00
CA LYS A 267 1.61 -25.22 2.64
C LYS A 267 1.84 -26.19 3.81
N LEU A 268 1.27 -25.86 4.96
CA LEU A 268 1.34 -26.69 6.16
C LEU A 268 0.27 -27.80 6.07
N GLU A 269 0.69 -29.03 6.20
CA GLU A 269 -0.20 -30.19 6.21
C GLU A 269 -0.38 -30.72 7.64
N LEU A 270 -1.50 -31.39 7.92
CA LEU A 270 -1.84 -31.91 9.27
C LEU A 270 -0.80 -32.87 9.83
N GLU A 271 -0.15 -33.64 8.97
CA GLU A 271 0.86 -34.62 9.35
C GLU A 271 2.15 -33.98 9.88
N GLU A 272 2.33 -32.69 9.66
CA GLU A 272 3.51 -31.91 10.08
C GLU A 272 3.33 -31.26 11.47
N ILE A 273 2.17 -31.45 12.13
CA ILE A 273 1.81 -30.97 13.45
C ILE A 273 1.77 -32.14 14.44
#